data_2eabfde5800197e23d345f1e6de2dbad
#
_entry.id   2eabfde5800197e23d345f1e6de2dbad
#
_cell.length_a   1.000
_cell.length_b   1.000
_cell.length_c   1.000
_cell.angle_alpha   90.00
_cell.angle_beta   90.00
_cell.angle_gamma   90.00
#
_symmetry.space_group_name_H-M   'P 1'
#
loop_
_entity.id
_entity.type
_entity.pdbx_description
1 polymer ?
#
loop_
_entity_poly.entity_id
_entity_poly.type
_entity_poly.pdbx_seq_one_letter_code
_entity_poly.pdbx_strand_id
1 'polypeptide(L)'
;VRLDATFTEEEAKEIHDKMSISANSDNLFAAEPVDEESFIKVENALKAKMPAVIKRDGVDALKGMFTDPRDLSNELFTQEKYELGAALGWGGAQMVDNIYELSGNYSADRCYQLTFEDPKNLAFWSITVYDKKGFMFNDLANYSSNTARANADGTYTISFGCGADAPNNIDIANPSEEFNIAVRHYQPSKRVIEDDYRLVPFMQEVSNE
;
A
#
# COMPACT_ATOMS: atom_id res chain seq x y z
N VAL A 1 -2.60 17.12 -7.25
CA VAL A 1 -2.65 17.44 -5.79
C VAL A 1 -3.80 16.66 -5.20
N ARG A 2 -3.56 15.98 -4.09
CA ARG A 2 -4.58 15.26 -3.31
C ARG A 2 -4.80 16.04 -2.02
N LEU A 3 -6.06 16.34 -1.72
CA LEU A 3 -6.45 17.02 -0.48
C LEU A 3 -6.80 15.97 0.59
N ASP A 4 -6.66 16.38 1.85
CA ASP A 4 -7.07 15.58 2.99
C ASP A 4 -8.58 15.36 3.00
N ALA A 5 -9.04 14.21 3.51
CA ALA A 5 -10.46 13.87 3.57
C ALA A 5 -11.29 14.74 4.53
N THR A 6 -10.64 15.60 5.31
CA THR A 6 -11.32 16.59 6.17
C THR A 6 -11.88 17.80 5.40
N PHE A 7 -11.41 18.02 4.16
CA PHE A 7 -11.96 19.08 3.31
C PHE A 7 -13.31 18.65 2.72
N THR A 8 -14.25 19.59 2.73
CA THR A 8 -15.52 19.42 2.00
C THR A 8 -15.28 19.50 0.48
N GLU A 9 -16.21 18.99 -0.31
CA GLU A 9 -16.13 19.08 -1.79
C GLU A 9 -16.03 20.53 -2.27
N GLU A 10 -16.73 21.47 -1.59
CA GLU A 10 -16.72 22.90 -1.94
C GLU A 10 -15.35 23.52 -1.65
N GLU A 11 -14.77 23.27 -0.49
CA GLU A 11 -13.42 23.72 -0.13
C GLU A 11 -12.36 23.12 -1.07
N ALA A 12 -12.49 21.84 -1.39
CA ALA A 12 -11.61 21.16 -2.34
C ALA A 12 -11.68 21.81 -3.73
N LYS A 13 -12.88 22.12 -4.20
CA LYS A 13 -13.09 22.81 -5.47
C LYS A 13 -12.50 24.21 -5.47
N GLU A 14 -12.70 25.00 -4.40
CA GLU A 14 -12.09 26.32 -4.26
C GLU A 14 -10.56 26.30 -4.33
N ILE A 15 -9.94 25.29 -3.71
CA ILE A 15 -8.48 25.11 -3.73
C ILE A 15 -8.04 24.76 -5.14
N HIS A 16 -8.70 23.80 -5.79
CA HIS A 16 -8.38 23.40 -7.16
C HIS A 16 -8.51 24.54 -8.17
N ASP A 17 -9.58 25.35 -8.05
CA ASP A 17 -9.83 26.50 -8.94
C ASP A 17 -8.75 27.61 -8.80
N LYS A 18 -8.07 27.68 -7.65
CA LYS A 18 -6.97 28.63 -7.39
C LYS A 18 -5.60 28.10 -7.82
N MET A 19 -5.50 26.80 -8.20
CA MET A 19 -4.24 26.21 -8.60
C MET A 19 -3.92 26.59 -10.05
N SER A 20 -2.67 26.95 -10.29
CA SER A 20 -2.12 27.19 -11.63
C SER A 20 -0.76 26.54 -11.78
N ILE A 21 -0.44 26.16 -13.02
CA ILE A 21 0.89 25.67 -13.37
C ILE A 21 1.47 26.72 -14.32
N SER A 22 2.67 27.22 -14.00
CA SER A 22 3.45 28.06 -14.89
C SER A 22 4.68 27.30 -15.40
N ALA A 23 5.05 27.54 -16.65
CA ALA A 23 6.23 26.95 -17.26
C ALA A 23 7.15 28.06 -17.81
N ASN A 24 8.44 27.75 -17.93
CA ASN A 24 9.44 28.67 -18.50
C ASN A 24 9.50 28.58 -20.03
N SER A 25 8.61 27.81 -20.65
CA SER A 25 8.56 27.57 -22.08
C SER A 25 7.13 27.40 -22.55
N ASP A 26 6.79 27.96 -23.68
CA ASP A 26 5.52 27.77 -24.39
C ASP A 26 5.52 26.47 -25.23
N ASN A 27 6.66 25.77 -25.29
CA ASN A 27 6.76 24.52 -26.01
C ASN A 27 6.10 23.39 -25.19
N LEU A 28 5.16 22.70 -25.79
CA LEU A 28 4.57 21.52 -25.21
C LEU A 28 5.62 20.42 -25.07
N PHE A 29 5.61 19.72 -23.94
CA PHE A 29 6.40 18.51 -23.79
C PHE A 29 5.90 17.45 -24.77
N ALA A 30 6.82 16.93 -25.60
CA ALA A 30 6.59 15.79 -26.47
C ALA A 30 7.36 14.60 -25.88
N ALA A 31 6.65 13.57 -25.45
CA ALA A 31 7.29 12.33 -25.04
C ALA A 31 7.89 11.60 -26.25
N GLU A 32 9.06 11.00 -26.07
CA GLU A 32 9.60 10.07 -27.06
C GLU A 32 8.59 8.91 -27.28
N PRO A 33 8.41 8.46 -28.53
CA PRO A 33 7.55 7.31 -28.81
C PRO A 33 8.04 6.07 -28.07
N VAL A 34 7.15 5.43 -27.36
CA VAL A 34 7.43 4.16 -26.69
C VAL A 34 6.86 3.02 -27.53
N ASP A 35 7.67 1.98 -27.78
CA ASP A 35 7.16 0.72 -28.31
C ASP A 35 6.35 0.01 -27.20
N GLU A 36 5.03 0.20 -27.24
CA GLU A 36 4.09 -0.29 -26.24
C GLU A 36 4.14 -1.81 -26.12
N GLU A 37 4.29 -2.54 -27.22
CA GLU A 37 4.37 -4.01 -27.21
C GLU A 37 5.60 -4.50 -26.43
N SER A 38 6.76 -3.94 -26.73
CA SER A 38 8.00 -4.24 -26.01
C SER A 38 7.92 -3.84 -24.54
N PHE A 39 7.33 -2.67 -24.25
CA PHE A 39 7.14 -2.20 -22.87
C PHE A 39 6.29 -3.16 -22.05
N ILE A 40 5.10 -3.53 -22.54
CA ILE A 40 4.18 -4.48 -21.87
C ILE A 40 4.84 -5.84 -21.70
N LYS A 41 5.59 -6.31 -22.67
CA LYS A 41 6.31 -7.59 -22.58
C LYS A 41 7.33 -7.59 -21.45
N VAL A 42 8.13 -6.53 -21.33
CA VAL A 42 9.13 -6.39 -20.26
C VAL A 42 8.45 -6.25 -18.90
N GLU A 43 7.43 -5.40 -18.80
CA GLU A 43 6.65 -5.21 -17.56
C GLU A 43 6.07 -6.55 -17.07
N ASN A 44 5.40 -7.30 -17.94
CA ASN A 44 4.83 -8.59 -17.61
C ASN A 44 5.89 -9.62 -17.18
N ALA A 45 7.04 -9.63 -17.85
CA ALA A 45 8.16 -10.51 -17.49
C ALA A 45 8.75 -10.18 -16.10
N LEU A 46 8.80 -8.90 -15.73
CA LEU A 46 9.21 -8.46 -14.39
C LEU A 46 8.16 -8.83 -13.36
N LYS A 47 6.89 -8.48 -13.59
CA LYS A 47 5.78 -8.82 -12.66
C LYS A 47 5.66 -10.31 -12.41
N ALA A 48 5.95 -11.17 -13.40
CA ALA A 48 5.95 -12.62 -13.26
C ALA A 48 7.00 -13.14 -12.25
N LYS A 49 8.02 -12.36 -11.89
CA LYS A 49 9.01 -12.72 -10.86
C LYS A 49 8.48 -12.54 -9.42
N MET A 50 7.44 -11.70 -9.23
CA MET A 50 6.95 -11.33 -7.91
C MET A 50 6.55 -12.49 -7.00
N PRO A 51 5.89 -13.57 -7.46
CA PRO A 51 5.57 -14.70 -6.60
C PRO A 51 6.82 -15.34 -5.96
N ALA A 52 7.94 -15.39 -6.70
CA ALA A 52 9.19 -15.92 -6.17
C ALA A 52 9.83 -14.96 -5.15
N VAL A 53 9.73 -13.66 -5.38
CA VAL A 53 10.20 -12.63 -4.44
C VAL A 53 9.38 -12.66 -3.15
N ILE A 54 8.06 -12.72 -3.24
CA ILE A 54 7.18 -12.83 -2.07
C ILE A 54 7.47 -14.12 -1.29
N LYS A 55 7.70 -15.24 -1.99
CA LYS A 55 8.07 -16.51 -1.34
C LYS A 55 9.41 -16.43 -0.60
N ARG A 56 10.39 -15.69 -1.14
CA ARG A 56 11.73 -15.51 -0.56
C ARG A 56 11.73 -14.54 0.62
N ASP A 57 11.11 -13.36 0.42
CA ASP A 57 11.23 -12.20 1.29
C ASP A 57 9.97 -11.97 2.18
N GLY A 58 8.89 -12.71 1.96
CA GLY A 58 7.66 -12.62 2.76
C GLY A 58 7.02 -11.22 2.71
N VAL A 59 6.60 -10.74 3.86
CA VAL A 59 5.96 -9.42 4.01
C VAL A 59 6.87 -8.25 3.63
N ASP A 60 8.18 -8.47 3.66
CA ASP A 60 9.21 -7.48 3.28
C ASP A 60 9.60 -7.55 1.79
N ALA A 61 8.80 -8.19 0.95
CA ALA A 61 9.08 -8.33 -0.49
C ALA A 61 9.37 -6.99 -1.20
N LEU A 62 8.75 -5.90 -0.75
CA LEU A 62 8.97 -4.56 -1.30
C LEU A 62 10.16 -3.81 -0.68
N LYS A 63 10.80 -4.37 0.36
CA LYS A 63 11.94 -3.73 1.04
C LYS A 63 13.11 -3.53 0.08
N GLY A 64 13.50 -2.27 -0.12
CA GLY A 64 14.59 -1.88 -1.02
C GLY A 64 14.22 -1.72 -2.50
N MET A 65 12.95 -1.93 -2.90
CA MET A 65 12.52 -1.73 -4.29
C MET A 65 12.51 -0.27 -4.74
N PHE A 66 12.31 0.66 -3.82
CA PHE A 66 12.24 2.11 -4.08
C PHE A 66 13.43 2.85 -3.51
N THR A 67 14.62 2.32 -3.72
CA THR A 67 15.89 2.88 -3.27
C THR A 67 16.48 3.80 -4.33
N ASP A 68 17.08 4.92 -3.93
CA ASP A 68 17.81 5.79 -4.88
C ASP A 68 19.06 5.06 -5.39
N PRO A 69 19.18 4.77 -6.70
CA PRO A 69 20.33 4.06 -7.26
C PRO A 69 21.63 4.87 -7.18
N ARG A 70 21.56 6.18 -6.88
CA ARG A 70 22.71 7.05 -6.70
C ARG A 70 23.27 7.00 -5.28
N ASP A 71 22.50 6.48 -4.32
CA ASP A 71 22.95 6.24 -2.96
C ASP A 71 23.72 4.92 -2.87
N LEU A 72 25.00 4.97 -3.22
CA LEU A 72 25.88 3.81 -3.20
C LEU A 72 26.17 3.28 -1.79
N SER A 73 25.81 4.02 -0.75
CA SER A 73 25.89 3.55 0.64
C SER A 73 24.73 2.65 1.03
N ASN A 74 23.67 2.59 0.19
CA ASN A 74 22.48 1.83 0.48
C ASN A 74 22.65 0.35 0.11
N GLU A 75 22.97 -0.48 1.09
CA GLU A 75 23.18 -1.91 0.95
C GLU A 75 21.92 -2.69 0.47
N LEU A 76 20.74 -2.06 0.55
CA LEU A 76 19.47 -2.65 0.10
C LEU A 76 19.25 -2.55 -1.40
N PHE A 77 19.99 -1.68 -2.09
CA PHE A 77 19.86 -1.54 -3.53
C PHE A 77 20.34 -2.80 -4.25
N THR A 78 19.48 -3.35 -5.08
CA THR A 78 19.84 -4.35 -6.09
C THR A 78 19.16 -4.00 -7.40
N GLN A 79 19.79 -4.32 -8.53
CA GLN A 79 19.22 -4.10 -9.85
C GLN A 79 17.87 -4.83 -9.99
N GLU A 80 17.75 -6.06 -9.49
CA GLU A 80 16.50 -6.82 -9.49
C GLU A 80 15.38 -6.06 -8.78
N LYS A 81 15.61 -5.60 -7.56
CA LYS A 81 14.60 -4.88 -6.78
C LYS A 81 14.20 -3.55 -7.42
N TYR A 82 15.17 -2.82 -7.98
CA TYR A 82 14.90 -1.58 -8.68
C TYR A 82 13.99 -1.78 -9.90
N GLU A 83 14.30 -2.78 -10.74
CA GLU A 83 13.49 -3.12 -11.91
C GLU A 83 12.08 -3.57 -11.52
N LEU A 84 11.97 -4.41 -10.48
CA LEU A 84 10.67 -4.86 -9.97
C LEU A 84 9.85 -3.71 -9.38
N GLY A 85 10.47 -2.82 -8.63
CA GLY A 85 9.83 -1.62 -8.09
C GLY A 85 9.26 -0.73 -9.18
N ALA A 86 10.02 -0.51 -10.26
CA ALA A 86 9.57 0.26 -11.42
C ALA A 86 8.38 -0.40 -12.14
N ALA A 87 8.38 -1.73 -12.28
CA ALA A 87 7.29 -2.48 -12.92
C ALA A 87 6.01 -2.56 -12.07
N LEU A 88 6.14 -2.56 -10.73
CA LEU A 88 5.01 -2.63 -9.82
C LEU A 88 4.36 -1.27 -9.54
N GLY A 89 5.14 -0.20 -9.53
CA GLY A 89 4.63 1.12 -9.20
C GLY A 89 5.76 2.15 -9.08
N TRP A 90 6.04 2.88 -10.15
CA TRP A 90 7.09 3.89 -10.24
C TRP A 90 7.03 5.01 -9.17
N GLY A 91 5.91 5.18 -8.48
CA GLY A 91 5.71 6.19 -7.45
C GLY A 91 5.95 5.70 -6.01
N GLY A 92 6.63 4.58 -5.81
CA GLY A 92 6.94 4.08 -4.48
C GLY A 92 7.92 4.98 -3.72
N ALA A 93 7.72 5.08 -2.39
CA ALA A 93 8.56 5.89 -1.50
C ALA A 93 9.75 5.09 -0.98
N GLN A 94 10.83 5.78 -0.65
CA GLN A 94 11.98 5.19 0.02
C GLN A 94 11.63 4.69 1.44
N MET A 95 12.39 3.75 1.98
CA MET A 95 12.12 3.14 3.28
C MET A 95 12.11 4.14 4.45
N VAL A 96 12.85 5.23 4.35
CA VAL A 96 12.84 6.32 5.34
C VAL A 96 11.49 7.03 5.38
N ASP A 97 10.77 7.06 4.25
CA ASP A 97 9.48 7.72 4.11
C ASP A 97 8.31 6.75 4.25
N ASN A 98 8.48 5.50 3.77
CA ASN A 98 7.43 4.50 3.84
C ASN A 98 7.98 3.07 3.81
N ILE A 99 7.48 2.23 4.71
CA ILE A 99 7.69 0.78 4.66
C ILE A 99 6.37 0.12 4.28
N TYR A 100 6.43 -0.81 3.33
CA TYR A 100 5.30 -1.55 2.80
C TYR A 100 5.36 -3.00 3.26
N GLU A 101 4.21 -3.54 3.65
CA GLU A 101 4.02 -4.98 3.84
C GLU A 101 2.96 -5.45 2.85
N LEU A 102 3.18 -6.62 2.25
CA LEU A 102 2.19 -7.28 1.41
C LEU A 102 1.78 -8.60 2.03
N SER A 103 0.49 -8.90 2.00
CA SER A 103 0.02 -10.25 2.29
C SER A 103 -0.01 -11.12 1.04
N GLY A 104 -0.18 -12.44 1.22
CA GLY A 104 -0.73 -13.32 0.19
C GLY A 104 -2.22 -13.08 0.01
N ASN A 105 -2.84 -13.84 -0.90
CA ASN A 105 -4.29 -13.82 -1.09
C ASN A 105 -4.99 -14.65 0.00
N TYR A 106 -6.09 -14.11 0.50
CA TYR A 106 -7.04 -14.76 1.41
C TYR A 106 -8.36 -14.99 0.68
N SER A 107 -9.13 -15.99 1.11
CA SER A 107 -10.47 -16.24 0.58
C SER A 107 -11.44 -15.15 1.03
N ALA A 108 -12.25 -14.61 0.12
CA ALA A 108 -13.23 -13.56 0.42
C ALA A 108 -14.55 -14.09 1.05
N ASP A 109 -14.68 -15.41 1.23
CA ASP A 109 -15.83 -16.06 1.86
C ASP A 109 -15.69 -16.27 3.37
N ARG A 110 -14.59 -15.81 3.97
CA ARG A 110 -14.24 -15.99 5.38
C ARG A 110 -14.05 -14.66 6.09
N CYS A 111 -14.16 -14.71 7.43
CA CYS A 111 -13.87 -13.56 8.29
C CYS A 111 -12.41 -13.62 8.75
N TYR A 112 -11.73 -12.48 8.68
CA TYR A 112 -10.37 -12.33 9.21
C TYR A 112 -10.28 -11.11 10.11
N GLN A 113 -9.40 -11.17 11.10
CA GLN A 113 -9.07 -10.04 11.95
C GLN A 113 -7.57 -9.86 12.06
N LEU A 114 -7.16 -8.60 12.14
CA LEU A 114 -5.79 -8.17 12.36
C LEU A 114 -5.78 -7.27 13.59
N THR A 115 -5.33 -7.81 14.73
CA THR A 115 -5.24 -7.05 15.99
C THR A 115 -3.79 -6.77 16.32
N PHE A 116 -3.46 -5.49 16.55
CA PHE A 116 -2.09 -5.06 16.73
C PHE A 116 -1.97 -3.83 17.64
N GLU A 117 -0.81 -3.65 18.23
CA GLU A 117 -0.46 -2.41 18.90
C GLU A 117 -0.06 -1.35 17.87
N ASP A 118 -0.36 -0.08 18.17
CA ASP A 118 0.03 1.03 17.31
C ASP A 118 1.54 1.00 17.00
N PRO A 119 1.94 0.98 15.72
CA PRO A 119 3.34 1.03 15.31
C PRO A 119 4.07 2.31 15.75
N LYS A 120 3.33 3.37 16.14
CA LYS A 120 3.87 4.66 16.55
C LYS A 120 4.69 5.35 15.44
N ASN A 121 4.24 5.23 14.21
CA ASN A 121 4.84 5.97 13.10
C ASN A 121 4.74 7.48 13.34
N LEU A 122 5.68 8.25 12.81
CA LEU A 122 5.67 9.71 12.99
C LEU A 122 4.54 10.38 12.22
N ALA A 123 4.13 9.79 11.07
CA ALA A 123 2.95 10.24 10.34
C ALA A 123 1.74 9.34 10.66
N PHE A 124 1.55 8.25 9.93
CA PHE A 124 0.43 7.34 10.14
C PHE A 124 0.72 5.95 9.57
N TRP A 125 -0.14 5.00 9.85
CA TRP A 125 -0.22 3.72 9.14
C TRP A 125 -1.51 3.64 8.34
N SER A 126 -1.52 2.84 7.27
CA SER A 126 -2.75 2.47 6.56
C SER A 126 -2.75 1.01 6.17
N ILE A 127 -3.94 0.41 6.14
CA ILE A 127 -4.20 -0.95 5.67
C ILE A 127 -5.21 -0.83 4.55
N THR A 128 -4.83 -1.22 3.34
CA THR A 128 -5.68 -1.15 2.14
C THR A 128 -5.94 -2.53 1.60
N VAL A 129 -7.18 -2.80 1.22
CA VAL A 129 -7.64 -4.08 0.61
C VAL A 129 -7.62 -3.98 -0.90
N TYR A 130 -7.17 -5.04 -1.54
CA TYR A 130 -7.16 -5.19 -2.98
C TYR A 130 -7.75 -6.55 -3.38
N ASP A 131 -8.35 -6.63 -4.56
CA ASP A 131 -8.72 -7.90 -5.17
C ASP A 131 -7.46 -8.67 -5.63
N LYS A 132 -7.64 -9.89 -6.12
CA LYS A 132 -6.57 -10.74 -6.65
C LYS A 132 -5.74 -10.07 -7.76
N LYS A 133 -6.31 -9.07 -8.46
CA LYS A 133 -5.65 -8.34 -9.55
C LYS A 133 -4.94 -7.08 -9.09
N GLY A 134 -5.07 -6.71 -7.81
CA GLY A 134 -4.46 -5.52 -7.22
C GLY A 134 -5.30 -4.25 -7.33
N PHE A 135 -6.61 -4.35 -7.52
CA PHE A 135 -7.53 -3.21 -7.57
C PHE A 135 -8.38 -3.11 -6.30
N MET A 136 -8.62 -1.89 -5.85
CA MET A 136 -9.66 -1.61 -4.84
C MET A 136 -11.03 -1.86 -5.48
N PHE A 137 -11.96 -2.46 -4.73
CA PHE A 137 -13.23 -2.93 -5.26
C PHE A 137 -14.47 -2.44 -4.49
N ASN A 138 -14.28 -1.59 -3.48
CA ASN A 138 -15.38 -0.92 -2.76
C ASN A 138 -14.97 0.50 -2.33
N ASP A 139 -15.95 1.29 -1.88
CA ASP A 139 -15.72 2.69 -1.46
C ASP A 139 -14.93 2.78 -0.15
N LEU A 140 -15.14 1.83 0.79
CA LEU A 140 -14.36 1.70 2.00
C LEU A 140 -13.29 0.62 1.83
N ALA A 141 -12.22 0.93 1.13
CA ALA A 141 -11.14 -0.01 0.85
C ALA A 141 -9.98 0.05 1.85
N ASN A 142 -10.00 0.97 2.82
CA ASN A 142 -8.89 1.12 3.78
C ASN A 142 -9.32 1.67 5.14
N TYR A 143 -8.47 1.36 6.13
CA TYR A 143 -8.39 2.08 7.39
C TYR A 143 -6.97 2.60 7.62
N SER A 144 -6.86 3.68 8.37
CA SER A 144 -5.60 4.26 8.82
C SER A 144 -5.67 4.61 10.30
N SER A 145 -4.55 4.96 10.93
CA SER A 145 -4.55 5.46 12.31
C SER A 145 -5.43 6.69 12.52
N ASN A 146 -5.76 7.42 11.44
CA ASN A 146 -6.62 8.61 11.48
C ASN A 146 -8.12 8.27 11.41
N THR A 147 -8.49 7.08 10.90
CA THR A 147 -9.88 6.69 10.64
C THR A 147 -10.32 5.47 11.45
N ALA A 148 -9.40 4.61 11.86
CA ALA A 148 -9.69 3.45 12.68
C ALA A 148 -10.00 3.84 14.14
N ARG A 149 -10.91 3.10 14.77
CA ARG A 149 -11.20 3.23 16.20
C ARG A 149 -10.32 2.25 16.96
N ALA A 150 -9.61 2.75 17.98
CA ALA A 150 -8.84 1.91 18.88
C ALA A 150 -9.75 1.12 19.82
N ASN A 151 -9.29 -0.04 20.23
CA ASN A 151 -9.88 -0.84 21.30
C ASN A 151 -9.71 -0.16 22.67
N ALA A 152 -10.43 -0.64 23.69
CA ALA A 152 -10.33 -0.09 25.04
C ALA A 152 -8.95 -0.20 25.68
N ASP A 153 -8.14 -1.16 25.25
CA ASP A 153 -6.75 -1.39 25.70
C ASP A 153 -5.71 -0.59 24.88
N GLY A 154 -6.16 0.19 23.87
CA GLY A 154 -5.31 0.99 23.00
C GLY A 154 -4.72 0.25 21.79
N THR A 155 -5.04 -1.03 21.62
CA THR A 155 -4.74 -1.77 20.37
C THR A 155 -5.72 -1.37 19.26
N TYR A 156 -5.45 -1.81 18.03
CA TYR A 156 -6.38 -1.70 16.90
C TYR A 156 -6.77 -3.09 16.42
N THR A 157 -8.05 -3.27 16.10
CA THR A 157 -8.54 -4.44 15.37
C THR A 157 -9.14 -3.98 14.07
N ILE A 158 -8.62 -4.47 12.95
CA ILE A 158 -9.22 -4.30 11.62
C ILE A 158 -9.81 -5.64 11.23
N SER A 159 -11.09 -5.63 10.85
CA SER A 159 -11.84 -6.81 10.45
C SER A 159 -12.06 -6.82 8.94
N PHE A 160 -12.08 -7.99 8.35
CA PHE A 160 -12.25 -8.20 6.91
C PHE A 160 -13.35 -9.25 6.70
N GLY A 161 -14.50 -8.82 6.17
CA GLY A 161 -15.64 -9.70 5.91
C GLY A 161 -16.34 -10.25 7.15
N CYS A 162 -16.19 -9.60 8.31
CA CYS A 162 -16.74 -10.08 9.58
C CYS A 162 -18.13 -9.51 9.91
N GLY A 163 -18.74 -8.76 8.99
CA GLY A 163 -20.04 -8.12 9.19
C GLY A 163 -19.95 -6.72 9.79
N ALA A 164 -21.09 -6.02 9.74
CA ALA A 164 -21.16 -4.58 10.04
C ALA A 164 -20.84 -4.23 11.51
N ASP A 165 -21.05 -5.15 12.44
CA ASP A 165 -20.82 -4.92 13.88
C ASP A 165 -19.37 -5.20 14.31
N ALA A 166 -18.55 -5.78 13.41
CA ALA A 166 -17.16 -6.06 13.73
C ALA A 166 -16.31 -4.76 13.71
N PRO A 167 -15.30 -4.67 14.60
CA PRO A 167 -14.48 -3.45 14.72
C PRO A 167 -13.76 -3.15 13.42
N ASN A 168 -13.89 -1.89 12.95
CA ASN A 168 -13.24 -1.38 11.73
C ASN A 168 -13.34 -2.35 10.55
N ASN A 169 -14.56 -2.85 10.27
CA ASN A 169 -14.77 -3.86 9.24
C ASN A 169 -14.69 -3.28 7.83
N ILE A 170 -13.98 -3.99 6.95
CA ILE A 170 -13.96 -3.78 5.50
C ILE A 170 -14.72 -4.94 4.86
N ASP A 171 -15.70 -4.64 4.01
CA ASP A 171 -16.34 -5.64 3.18
C ASP A 171 -15.34 -6.12 2.11
N ILE A 172 -15.15 -7.45 2.03
CA ILE A 172 -14.18 -8.08 1.13
C ILE A 172 -14.84 -8.83 -0.03
N ALA A 173 -16.18 -8.81 -0.10
CA ALA A 173 -16.90 -9.44 -1.20
C ALA A 173 -16.50 -8.81 -2.54
N ASN A 174 -15.98 -9.62 -3.46
CA ASN A 174 -15.53 -9.17 -4.77
C ASN A 174 -15.59 -10.31 -5.80
N PRO A 175 -15.66 -9.99 -7.12
CA PRO A 175 -15.77 -11.01 -8.18
C PRO A 175 -14.59 -11.97 -8.31
N SER A 176 -13.43 -11.67 -7.72
CA SER A 176 -12.27 -12.57 -7.76
C SER A 176 -12.27 -13.62 -6.66
N GLU A 177 -13.22 -13.54 -5.71
CA GLU A 177 -13.36 -14.42 -4.55
C GLU A 177 -12.12 -14.48 -3.64
N GLU A 178 -11.13 -13.63 -3.90
CA GLU A 178 -9.90 -13.51 -3.13
C GLU A 178 -9.57 -12.04 -2.88
N PHE A 179 -8.90 -11.76 -1.77
CA PHE A 179 -8.38 -10.44 -1.47
C PHE A 179 -6.97 -10.52 -0.87
N ASN A 180 -6.26 -9.44 -0.93
CA ASN A 180 -5.00 -9.25 -0.22
C ASN A 180 -4.96 -7.87 0.43
N ILE A 181 -4.01 -7.66 1.32
CA ILE A 181 -3.81 -6.37 1.97
C ILE A 181 -2.41 -5.84 1.73
N ALA A 182 -2.32 -4.52 1.60
CA ALA A 182 -1.08 -3.79 1.71
C ALA A 182 -1.11 -2.90 2.94
N VAL A 183 -0.15 -3.07 3.82
CA VAL A 183 0.11 -2.19 4.95
C VAL A 183 1.16 -1.18 4.54
N ARG A 184 0.97 0.08 4.93
CA ARG A 184 1.93 1.17 4.71
C ARG A 184 2.22 1.86 6.02
N HIS A 185 3.51 2.00 6.33
CA HIS A 185 4.01 2.74 7.47
C HIS A 185 4.64 4.04 6.97
N TYR A 186 3.93 5.15 7.10
CA TYR A 186 4.39 6.46 6.68
C TYR A 186 5.23 7.12 7.77
N GLN A 187 6.45 7.54 7.42
CA GLN A 187 7.49 7.97 8.35
C GLN A 187 7.63 6.94 9.49
N PRO A 188 8.10 5.73 9.15
CA PRO A 188 8.07 4.59 10.05
C PRO A 188 8.86 4.86 11.33
N SER A 189 8.36 4.34 12.44
CA SER A 189 9.00 4.43 13.75
C SER A 189 10.23 3.51 13.83
N LYS A 190 11.05 3.70 14.87
CA LYS A 190 12.15 2.77 15.16
C LYS A 190 11.68 1.33 15.33
N ARG A 191 10.52 1.13 15.96
CA ARG A 191 9.91 -0.20 16.13
C ARG A 191 9.71 -0.91 14.78
N VAL A 192 9.30 -0.17 13.75
CA VAL A 192 9.10 -0.71 12.41
C VAL A 192 10.41 -0.91 11.66
N ILE A 193 11.38 0.02 11.82
CA ILE A 193 12.66 0.00 11.10
C ILE A 193 13.66 -0.96 11.74
N GLU A 194 13.85 -0.87 13.07
CA GLU A 194 14.95 -1.53 13.80
C GLU A 194 14.49 -2.88 14.38
N ASP A 195 13.23 -2.96 14.88
CA ASP A 195 12.70 -4.15 15.53
C ASP A 195 11.85 -5.02 14.56
N ASP A 196 11.80 -4.67 13.28
CA ASP A 196 11.03 -5.35 12.23
C ASP A 196 9.56 -5.63 12.62
N TYR A 197 8.94 -4.69 13.36
CA TYR A 197 7.54 -4.82 13.73
C TYR A 197 6.65 -4.75 12.49
N ARG A 198 5.93 -5.84 12.22
CA ARG A 198 5.06 -6.01 11.05
C ARG A 198 3.64 -6.37 11.47
N LEU A 199 2.64 -5.87 10.72
CA LEU A 199 1.23 -6.06 11.03
C LEU A 199 0.65 -7.29 10.34
N VAL A 200 1.01 -7.55 9.08
CA VAL A 200 0.48 -8.69 8.32
C VAL A 200 0.57 -10.03 9.06
N PRO A 201 1.64 -10.35 9.81
CA PRO A 201 1.72 -11.60 10.57
C PRO A 201 0.67 -11.78 11.67
N PHE A 202 -0.02 -10.71 12.09
CA PHE A 202 -1.09 -10.79 13.07
C PHE A 202 -2.46 -11.12 12.46
N MET A 203 -2.55 -11.29 11.13
CA MET A 203 -3.79 -11.69 10.47
C MET A 203 -4.20 -13.11 10.89
N GLN A 204 -5.44 -13.24 11.34
CA GLN A 204 -6.02 -14.51 11.76
C GLN A 204 -7.41 -14.70 11.15
N GLU A 205 -7.71 -15.92 10.74
CA GLU A 205 -9.07 -16.33 10.39
C GLU A 205 -9.88 -16.47 11.68
N VAL A 206 -11.09 -15.91 11.71
CA VAL A 206 -12.00 -15.94 12.85
C VAL A 206 -13.24 -16.70 12.46
N SER A 207 -13.66 -17.66 13.29
CA SER A 207 -14.92 -18.37 13.09
C SER A 207 -16.09 -17.40 13.30
N ASN A 208 -17.00 -17.32 12.34
CA ASN A 208 -18.30 -16.69 12.59
C ASN A 208 -19.09 -17.63 13.53
N GLU A 209 -19.12 -17.32 14.82
CA GLU A 209 -20.05 -17.97 15.75
C GLU A 209 -21.48 -17.47 15.55
#